data_9e3a500a0035d0846bb0946ca94fa1ca
#
_entry.id   9e3a500a0035d0846bb0946ca94fa1ca
#
_cell.length_a   1.000
_cell.length_b   1.000
_cell.length_c   1.000
_cell.angle_alpha   90.00
_cell.angle_beta   90.00
_cell.angle_gamma   90.00
#
_symmetry.space_group_name_H-M   'P 1'
#
loop_
_entity.id
_entity.type
_entity.pdbx_description
1 polymer ?
#
loop_
_entity_poly.entity_id
_entity_poly.type
_entity_poly.pdbx_seq_one_letter_code
_entity_poly.pdbx_strand_id
1 'polypeptide(L)'
;MTARDRGFSLIEVVVVMALIALTLTLAGPRIGAGIGRLELERAGQSIRSFVKLGRVQAQRTDHEHYIVLDRKRDSITLLNPELRPLREEQLPSSVHIVLDSDLDLYSISIPPSGIVRDKPVRLRGRASELEIKLQ
;
A
#
# COMPACT_ATOMS: atom_id res chain seq x y z
N MET A 1 -4.45 -48.13 41.76
CA MET A 1 -3.39 -47.38 41.06
C MET A 1 -3.76 -45.90 41.10
N THR A 2 -3.19 -45.14 42.02
CA THR A 2 -3.44 -43.70 42.13
C THR A 2 -2.54 -42.97 41.14
N ALA A 3 -3.14 -42.31 40.14
CA ALA A 3 -2.44 -41.41 39.27
C ALA A 3 -1.91 -40.27 40.12
N ARG A 4 -0.59 -40.13 40.17
CA ARG A 4 0.11 -39.02 40.82
C ARG A 4 -0.09 -37.78 39.94
N ASP A 5 -1.00 -36.92 40.32
CA ASP A 5 -1.13 -35.58 39.74
C ASP A 5 0.19 -34.83 39.99
N ARG A 6 1.04 -34.78 38.96
CA ARG A 6 2.25 -33.95 38.97
C ARG A 6 1.82 -32.54 38.65
N GLY A 7 1.65 -31.72 39.68
CA GLY A 7 1.49 -30.28 39.50
C GLY A 7 2.75 -29.66 38.89
N PHE A 8 2.59 -28.66 38.04
CA PHE A 8 3.70 -27.89 37.47
C PHE A 8 4.51 -27.24 38.58
N SER A 9 5.83 -27.35 38.48
CA SER A 9 6.72 -26.67 39.41
C SER A 9 6.81 -25.18 39.07
N LEU A 10 6.96 -24.30 40.07
CA LEU A 10 7.08 -22.86 39.89
C LEU A 10 8.26 -22.52 38.97
N ILE A 11 9.35 -23.25 39.03
CA ILE A 11 10.53 -23.08 38.19
C ILE A 11 10.21 -23.41 36.71
N GLU A 12 9.39 -24.39 36.46
CA GLU A 12 8.98 -24.76 35.07
C GLU A 12 8.16 -23.64 34.41
N VAL A 13 7.25 -22.99 35.15
CA VAL A 13 6.49 -21.84 34.65
C VAL A 13 7.42 -20.66 34.39
N VAL A 14 8.38 -20.38 35.26
CA VAL A 14 9.34 -19.30 35.05
C VAL A 14 10.22 -19.54 33.82
N VAL A 15 10.69 -20.77 33.61
CA VAL A 15 11.48 -21.13 32.44
C VAL A 15 10.66 -21.00 31.14
N VAL A 16 9.41 -21.43 31.14
CA VAL A 16 8.52 -21.29 29.98
C VAL A 16 8.27 -19.82 29.67
N MET A 17 7.99 -19.00 30.68
CA MET A 17 7.83 -17.54 30.49
C MET A 17 9.09 -16.89 29.94
N ALA A 18 10.27 -17.27 30.42
CA ALA A 18 11.54 -16.76 29.90
C ALA A 18 11.78 -17.16 28.43
N LEU A 19 11.44 -18.38 28.05
CA LEU A 19 11.54 -18.86 26.65
C LEU A 19 10.55 -18.12 25.73
N ILE A 20 9.32 -17.88 26.19
CA ILE A 20 8.33 -17.10 25.44
C ILE A 20 8.82 -15.65 25.25
N ALA A 21 9.32 -15.01 26.30
CA ALA A 21 9.87 -13.66 26.22
C ALA A 21 11.05 -13.57 25.23
N LEU A 22 11.94 -14.57 25.23
CA LEU A 22 13.07 -14.64 24.31
C LEU A 22 12.62 -14.81 22.87
N THR A 23 11.65 -15.69 22.60
CA THR A 23 11.11 -15.90 21.25
C THR A 23 10.38 -14.66 20.71
N LEU A 24 9.63 -13.95 21.53
CA LEU A 24 8.95 -12.70 21.15
C LEU A 24 9.93 -11.58 20.80
N THR A 25 11.06 -11.47 21.52
CA THR A 25 12.11 -10.48 21.23
C THR A 25 12.77 -10.70 19.88
N LEU A 26 12.95 -11.94 19.46
CA LEU A 26 13.57 -12.30 18.18
C LEU A 26 12.59 -12.23 17.00
N ALA A 27 11.30 -12.46 17.24
CA ALA A 27 10.27 -12.48 16.19
C ALA A 27 9.73 -11.07 15.86
N GLY A 28 9.66 -10.16 16.84
CA GLY A 28 9.02 -8.85 16.70
C GLY A 28 9.49 -7.99 15.52
N PRO A 29 10.80 -7.79 15.30
CA PRO A 29 11.30 -6.94 14.22
C PRO A 29 10.97 -7.45 12.81
N ARG A 30 10.88 -8.77 12.62
CA ARG A 30 10.61 -9.40 11.32
C ARG A 30 9.16 -9.24 10.88
N ILE A 31 8.22 -9.21 11.82
CA ILE A 31 6.78 -9.06 11.54
C ILE A 31 6.50 -7.64 11.02
N GLY A 32 7.10 -6.61 11.63
CA GLY A 32 6.91 -5.22 11.22
C GLY A 32 7.40 -4.92 9.79
N ALA A 33 8.54 -5.48 9.40
CA ALA A 33 9.09 -5.33 8.04
C ALA A 33 8.20 -5.99 6.98
N GLY A 34 7.62 -7.17 7.28
CA GLY A 34 6.70 -7.87 6.39
C GLY A 34 5.41 -7.10 6.12
N ILE A 35 4.82 -6.49 7.14
CA ILE A 35 3.59 -5.69 7.02
C ILE A 35 3.84 -4.47 6.15
N GLY A 36 4.93 -3.72 6.37
CA GLY A 36 5.24 -2.53 5.57
C GLY A 36 5.43 -2.83 4.08
N ARG A 37 6.04 -3.97 3.73
CA ARG A 37 6.16 -4.41 2.34
C ARG A 37 4.80 -4.75 1.73
N LEU A 38 3.93 -5.45 2.47
CA LEU A 38 2.60 -5.80 2.00
C LEU A 38 1.73 -4.56 1.76
N GLU A 39 1.81 -3.55 2.62
CA GLU A 39 1.11 -2.27 2.46
C GLU A 39 1.59 -1.53 1.21
N LEU A 40 2.90 -1.52 0.96
CA LEU A 40 3.48 -0.92 -0.24
C LEU A 40 3.03 -1.64 -1.53
N GLU A 41 3.00 -2.97 -1.53
CA GLU A 41 2.52 -3.76 -2.66
C GLU A 41 1.01 -3.53 -2.91
N ARG A 42 0.19 -3.44 -1.87
CA ARG A 42 -1.24 -3.10 -1.97
C ARG A 42 -1.44 -1.71 -2.55
N ALA A 43 -0.71 -0.71 -2.08
CA ALA A 43 -0.77 0.63 -2.64
C ALA A 43 -0.40 0.64 -4.13
N GLY A 44 0.61 -0.11 -4.53
CA GLY A 44 0.97 -0.29 -5.93
C GLY A 44 -0.12 -0.94 -6.77
N GLN A 45 -0.81 -1.95 -6.23
CA GLN A 45 -1.97 -2.58 -6.88
C GLN A 45 -3.14 -1.62 -6.99
N SER A 46 -3.37 -0.78 -5.99
CA SER A 46 -4.40 0.26 -6.02
C SER A 46 -4.17 1.22 -7.18
N ILE A 47 -2.98 1.77 -7.34
CA ILE A 47 -2.64 2.65 -8.47
C ILE A 47 -2.91 1.97 -9.83
N ARG A 48 -2.46 0.72 -9.99
CA ARG A 48 -2.73 -0.03 -11.23
C ARG A 48 -4.23 -0.23 -11.48
N SER A 49 -5.01 -0.46 -10.44
CA SER A 49 -6.47 -0.60 -10.54
C SER A 49 -7.14 0.69 -10.98
N PHE A 50 -6.67 1.85 -10.48
CA PHE A 50 -7.14 3.16 -10.90
C PHE A 50 -6.81 3.43 -12.37
N VAL A 51 -5.59 3.13 -12.83
CA VAL A 51 -5.21 3.25 -14.24
C VAL A 51 -6.08 2.37 -15.12
N LYS A 52 -6.31 1.11 -14.72
CA LYS A 52 -7.19 0.18 -15.47
C LYS A 52 -8.63 0.70 -15.53
N LEU A 53 -9.17 1.16 -14.41
CA LEU A 53 -10.51 1.75 -14.36
C LEU A 53 -10.61 2.99 -15.24
N GLY A 54 -9.63 3.90 -15.15
CA GLY A 54 -9.55 5.10 -15.97
C GLY A 54 -9.54 4.78 -17.48
N ARG A 55 -8.76 3.77 -17.89
CA ARG A 55 -8.74 3.30 -19.29
C ARG A 55 -10.12 2.80 -19.75
N VAL A 56 -10.78 1.98 -18.95
CA VAL A 56 -12.12 1.48 -19.28
C VAL A 56 -13.12 2.63 -19.38
N GLN A 57 -13.07 3.59 -18.48
CA GLN A 57 -13.95 4.76 -18.52
C GLN A 57 -13.65 5.65 -19.71
N ALA A 58 -12.37 5.95 -19.99
CA ALA A 58 -11.97 6.77 -21.13
C ALA A 58 -12.41 6.15 -22.48
N GLN A 59 -12.24 4.82 -22.65
CA GLN A 59 -12.70 4.09 -23.83
C GLN A 59 -14.22 4.07 -23.95
N ARG A 60 -14.94 3.92 -22.83
CA ARG A 60 -16.41 3.84 -22.82
C ARG A 60 -17.06 5.18 -23.14
N THR A 61 -16.49 6.27 -22.67
CA THR A 61 -17.05 7.62 -22.83
C THR A 61 -16.49 8.34 -24.06
N ASP A 62 -15.43 7.81 -24.67
CA ASP A 62 -14.64 8.44 -25.72
C ASP A 62 -14.09 9.84 -25.32
N HIS A 63 -13.82 10.00 -24.01
CA HIS A 63 -13.30 11.23 -23.44
C HIS A 63 -12.12 10.94 -22.52
N GLU A 64 -11.25 11.93 -22.38
CA GLU A 64 -10.09 11.88 -21.52
C GLU A 64 -10.49 11.86 -20.04
N HIS A 65 -9.84 10.99 -19.25
CA HIS A 65 -9.99 10.92 -17.79
C HIS A 65 -8.66 11.23 -17.13
N TYR A 66 -8.70 11.63 -15.88
CA TYR A 66 -7.51 12.07 -15.15
C TYR A 66 -7.36 11.30 -13.84
N ILE A 67 -6.13 10.88 -13.54
CA ILE A 67 -5.77 10.39 -12.21
C ILE A 67 -4.94 11.47 -11.53
N VAL A 68 -5.41 11.92 -10.38
CA VAL A 68 -4.69 12.89 -9.55
C VAL A 68 -4.10 12.17 -8.35
N LEU A 69 -2.80 12.34 -8.17
CA LEU A 69 -2.04 11.88 -7.02
C LEU A 69 -1.77 13.09 -6.11
N ASP A 70 -2.24 13.04 -4.88
CA ASP A 70 -2.01 14.07 -3.86
C ASP A 70 -0.96 13.58 -2.86
N ARG A 71 0.23 14.22 -2.89
CA ARG A 71 1.35 13.89 -2.01
C ARG A 71 1.09 14.26 -0.55
N LYS A 72 0.32 15.33 -0.28
CA LYS A 72 0.04 15.77 1.09
C LYS A 72 -0.95 14.86 1.80
N ARG A 73 -1.92 14.35 1.06
CA ARG A 73 -2.97 13.48 1.58
C ARG A 73 -2.66 12.01 1.40
N ASP A 74 -1.59 11.68 0.63
CA ASP A 74 -1.29 10.32 0.17
C ASP A 74 -2.54 9.65 -0.40
N SER A 75 -3.23 10.38 -1.30
CA SER A 75 -4.48 9.92 -1.92
C SER A 75 -4.40 9.87 -3.44
N ILE A 76 -5.25 9.02 -4.02
CA ILE A 76 -5.42 8.84 -5.46
C ILE A 76 -6.87 9.12 -5.80
N THR A 77 -7.10 9.98 -6.79
CA THR A 77 -8.44 10.32 -7.24
C THR A 77 -8.55 10.13 -8.75
N LEU A 78 -9.57 9.39 -9.20
CA LEU A 78 -9.94 9.30 -10.61
C LEU A 78 -11.02 10.37 -10.90
N LEU A 79 -10.74 11.23 -11.87
CA LEU A 79 -11.64 12.30 -12.31
C LEU A 79 -12.21 11.99 -13.70
N ASN A 80 -13.44 12.41 -13.92
CA ASN A 80 -14.05 12.42 -15.25
C ASN A 80 -13.61 13.65 -16.07
N PRO A 81 -14.04 13.80 -17.35
CA PRO A 81 -13.70 14.95 -18.19
C PRO A 81 -14.09 16.31 -17.58
N GLU A 82 -15.17 16.36 -16.80
CA GLU A 82 -15.63 17.58 -16.10
C GLU A 82 -14.90 17.79 -14.75
N LEU A 83 -13.79 17.08 -14.50
CA LEU A 83 -12.98 17.13 -13.27
C LEU A 83 -13.77 16.77 -12.00
N ARG A 84 -14.84 15.97 -12.13
CA ARG A 84 -15.58 15.46 -10.98
C ARG A 84 -14.98 14.11 -10.53
N PRO A 85 -14.84 13.87 -9.23
CA PRO A 85 -14.30 12.62 -8.72
C PRO A 85 -15.26 11.46 -8.99
N LEU A 86 -14.76 10.43 -9.66
CA LEU A 86 -15.45 9.15 -9.85
C LEU A 86 -15.09 8.16 -8.76
N ARG A 87 -13.86 8.18 -8.31
CA ARG A 87 -13.35 7.32 -7.25
C ARG A 87 -12.18 8.01 -6.55
N GLU A 88 -12.15 7.92 -5.24
CA GLU A 88 -11.03 8.39 -4.41
C GLU A 88 -10.63 7.27 -3.44
N GLU A 89 -9.34 7.14 -3.20
CA GLU A 89 -8.78 6.17 -2.26
C GLU A 89 -7.57 6.79 -1.56
N GLN A 90 -7.53 6.65 -0.25
CA GLN A 90 -6.39 7.05 0.57
C GLN A 90 -5.44 5.87 0.74
N LEU A 91 -4.15 6.11 0.53
CA LEU A 91 -3.11 5.11 0.74
C LEU A 91 -2.92 4.81 2.24
N PRO A 92 -2.38 3.63 2.58
CA PRO A 92 -1.99 3.35 3.96
C PRO A 92 -1.02 4.40 4.51
N SER A 93 -1.14 4.75 5.77
CA SER A 93 -0.33 5.79 6.44
C SER A 93 1.19 5.52 6.47
N SER A 94 1.60 4.30 6.14
CA SER A 94 3.01 3.89 6.02
C SER A 94 3.58 4.09 4.62
N VAL A 95 2.75 4.47 3.63
CA VAL A 95 3.11 4.59 2.22
C VAL A 95 2.92 6.02 1.76
N HIS A 96 3.98 6.61 1.20
CA HIS A 96 3.98 7.98 0.73
C HIS A 96 4.23 8.04 -0.77
N ILE A 97 3.53 8.97 -1.45
CA ILE A 97 3.72 9.25 -2.87
C ILE A 97 4.98 10.11 -3.03
N VAL A 98 5.91 9.64 -3.87
CA VAL A 98 7.13 10.39 -4.21
C VAL A 98 6.99 10.93 -5.61
N LEU A 99 6.96 12.26 -5.73
CA LEU A 99 6.91 12.97 -7.00
C LEU A 99 8.28 13.58 -7.30
N ASP A 100 8.68 13.55 -8.57
CA ASP A 100 9.95 14.13 -9.04
C ASP A 100 9.93 15.67 -9.13
N SER A 101 8.83 16.29 -8.70
CA SER A 101 8.63 17.74 -8.68
C SER A 101 8.27 18.23 -7.28
N ASP A 102 8.50 19.52 -7.02
CA ASP A 102 8.07 20.17 -5.77
C ASP A 102 6.54 20.36 -5.68
N LEU A 103 5.81 19.90 -6.70
CA LEU A 103 4.36 19.96 -6.72
C LEU A 103 3.76 18.94 -5.76
N ASP A 104 2.72 19.34 -5.06
CA ASP A 104 1.99 18.46 -4.14
C ASP A 104 0.97 17.59 -4.87
N LEU A 105 0.56 18.01 -6.08
CA LEU A 105 -0.41 17.33 -6.93
C LEU A 105 0.23 16.93 -8.26
N TYR A 106 0.01 15.71 -8.69
CA TYR A 106 0.44 15.20 -10.00
C TYR A 106 -0.75 14.58 -10.72
N SER A 107 -1.01 15.07 -11.94
CA SER A 107 -2.12 14.60 -12.78
C SER A 107 -1.61 13.75 -13.92
N ILE A 108 -2.20 12.58 -14.10
CA ILE A 108 -1.94 11.61 -15.17
C ILE A 108 -3.15 11.65 -16.10
N SER A 109 -2.93 11.97 -17.37
CA SER A 109 -3.98 11.94 -18.38
C SER A 109 -4.15 10.52 -18.95
N ILE A 110 -5.39 10.06 -19.06
CA ILE A 110 -5.76 8.79 -19.68
C ILE A 110 -6.66 9.07 -20.90
N PRO A 111 -6.09 9.05 -22.10
CA PRO A 111 -6.85 9.29 -23.32
C PRO A 111 -7.73 8.07 -23.69
N PRO A 112 -8.73 8.24 -24.59
CA PRO A 112 -9.58 7.14 -25.06
C PRO A 112 -8.80 5.99 -25.70
N SER A 113 -7.61 6.28 -26.27
CA SER A 113 -6.71 5.23 -26.78
C SER A 113 -6.19 4.28 -25.69
N GLY A 114 -6.31 4.65 -24.41
CA GLY A 114 -5.80 3.91 -23.27
C GLY A 114 -4.28 3.92 -23.11
N ILE A 115 -3.55 4.63 -23.98
CA ILE A 115 -2.08 4.70 -23.93
C ILE A 115 -1.67 5.82 -22.99
N VAL A 116 -1.23 5.45 -21.80
CA VAL A 116 -0.68 6.40 -20.81
C VAL A 116 0.81 6.57 -21.09
N ARG A 117 1.23 7.81 -21.40
CA ARG A 117 2.64 8.19 -21.69
C ARG A 117 3.24 9.00 -20.56
N ASP A 118 2.98 8.58 -19.33
CA ASP A 118 3.44 9.31 -18.16
C ASP A 118 4.68 8.67 -17.53
N LYS A 119 5.35 9.46 -16.68
CA LYS A 119 6.48 8.96 -15.90
C LYS A 119 6.02 7.89 -14.91
N PRO A 120 6.90 6.95 -14.54
CA PRO A 120 6.59 5.99 -13.51
C PRO A 120 6.29 6.70 -12.18
N VAL A 121 5.29 6.19 -11.45
CA VAL A 121 4.96 6.66 -10.11
C VAL A 121 5.81 5.92 -9.10
N ARG A 122 6.46 6.65 -8.19
CA ARG A 122 7.23 6.06 -7.10
C ARG A 122 6.48 6.16 -5.78
N LEU A 123 6.45 5.05 -5.06
CA LEU A 123 5.91 4.96 -3.71
C LEU A 123 7.04 4.62 -2.75
N ARG A 124 7.06 5.28 -1.61
CA ARG A 124 8.01 5.03 -0.53
C ARG A 124 7.28 4.46 0.66
N GLY A 125 7.69 3.26 1.10
CA GLY A 125 7.33 2.66 2.36
C GLY A 125 8.42 2.86 3.42
N ARG A 126 8.23 2.28 4.60
CA ARG A 126 9.19 2.40 5.73
C ARG A 126 10.59 1.83 5.43
N ALA A 127 10.69 0.79 4.63
CA ALA A 127 11.95 0.07 4.38
C ALA A 127 12.28 -0.13 2.89
N SER A 128 11.41 0.29 1.97
CA SER A 128 11.57 0.05 0.53
C SER A 128 10.82 1.09 -0.30
N GLU A 129 11.25 1.23 -1.54
CA GLU A 129 10.55 2.01 -2.56
C GLU A 129 10.02 1.08 -3.65
N LEU A 130 8.90 1.44 -4.24
CA LEU A 130 8.27 0.73 -5.35
C LEU A 130 8.05 1.69 -6.51
N GLU A 131 8.58 1.35 -7.67
CA GLU A 131 8.33 2.07 -8.92
C GLU A 131 7.22 1.38 -9.70
N ILE A 132 6.21 2.12 -10.08
CA ILE A 132 5.04 1.63 -10.81
C ILE A 132 5.07 2.21 -12.21
N LYS A 133 5.26 1.34 -13.22
CA LYS A 133 5.09 1.69 -14.62
C LYS A 133 3.60 1.67 -14.96
N LEU A 134 3.14 2.73 -15.65
CA LEU A 134 1.73 2.95 -15.99
C LEU A 134 1.34 2.38 -17.38
N GLN A 135 2.17 1.49 -17.91
CA GLN A 135 1.95 0.86 -19.22
C GLN A 135 0.76 -0.09 -19.23
#